data_6bb8207afa747dae39386fe68403c272
#
_entry.id   6bb8207afa747dae39386fe68403c272
#
_cell.length_a   1.000
_cell.length_b   1.000
_cell.length_c   1.000
_cell.angle_alpha   90.00
_cell.angle_beta   90.00
_cell.angle_gamma   90.00
#
_symmetry.space_group_name_H-M   'P 1'
#
loop_
_entity.id
_entity.type
_entity.pdbx_description
1 polymer ?
#
loop_
_entity_poly.entity_id
_entity_poly.type
_entity_poly.pdbx_seq_one_letter_code
_entity_poly.pdbx_strand_id
1 'polypeptide(L)'
;MSDKQEIIKKENQLQVRSKILELENTLLDLVDGENIVKGDTEVFPLQHTFTDGIYVRQMSMRKDSAAIGKIHKNNHVWFLMSGSMRVASETSSENYEAPCYVEAPAGSKRVLYALEDCV
;
A
#
# COMPACT_ATOMS: atom_id res chain seq x y z
N MET A 1 -22.59 19.73 -2.41
CA MET A 1 -21.20 20.22 -2.35
C MET A 1 -20.96 21.19 -3.47
N SER A 2 -20.31 22.32 -3.22
CA SER A 2 -20.01 23.29 -4.27
C SER A 2 -18.85 22.79 -5.14
N ASP A 3 -18.81 23.20 -6.41
CA ASP A 3 -17.73 22.84 -7.33
C ASP A 3 -16.35 23.26 -6.79
N LYS A 4 -16.30 24.36 -6.04
CA LYS A 4 -15.09 24.87 -5.40
C LYS A 4 -14.54 23.90 -4.36
N GLN A 5 -15.40 23.26 -3.57
CA GLN A 5 -14.98 22.27 -2.56
C GLN A 5 -14.47 21.00 -3.21
N GLU A 6 -15.03 20.57 -4.33
CA GLU A 6 -14.56 19.43 -5.09
C GLU A 6 -13.18 19.66 -5.70
N ILE A 7 -12.94 20.87 -6.24
CA ILE A 7 -11.65 21.27 -6.78
C ILE A 7 -10.58 21.23 -5.69
N ILE A 8 -10.86 21.80 -4.51
CA ILE A 8 -9.93 21.79 -3.37
C ILE A 8 -9.62 20.37 -2.94
N LYS A 9 -10.62 19.50 -2.87
CA LYS A 9 -10.44 18.09 -2.51
C LYS A 9 -9.54 17.36 -3.50
N LYS A 10 -9.73 17.57 -4.80
CA LYS A 10 -8.90 16.97 -5.85
C LYS A 10 -7.46 17.49 -5.79
N GLU A 11 -7.26 18.77 -5.55
CA GLU A 11 -5.92 19.36 -5.39
C GLU A 11 -5.20 18.76 -4.19
N ASN A 12 -5.88 18.58 -3.06
CA ASN A 12 -5.31 17.95 -1.88
C ASN A 12 -4.91 16.50 -2.13
N GLN A 13 -5.74 15.73 -2.85
CA GLN A 13 -5.44 14.36 -3.24
C GLN A 13 -4.20 14.27 -4.13
N LEU A 14 -4.07 15.17 -5.10
CA LEU A 14 -2.90 15.23 -5.98
C LEU A 14 -1.63 15.58 -5.22
N GLN A 15 -1.71 16.47 -4.22
CA GLN A 15 -0.58 16.81 -3.37
C GLN A 15 -0.12 15.62 -2.54
N VAL A 16 -1.04 14.87 -1.94
CA VAL A 16 -0.72 13.65 -1.17
C VAL A 16 -0.08 12.63 -2.10
N ARG A 17 -0.63 12.40 -3.28
CA ARG A 17 -0.08 11.48 -4.26
C ARG A 17 1.34 11.87 -4.67
N SER A 18 1.59 13.16 -4.90
CA SER A 18 2.93 13.67 -5.22
C SER A 18 3.93 13.37 -4.11
N LYS A 19 3.52 13.54 -2.85
CA LYS A 19 4.37 13.22 -1.70
C LYS A 19 4.70 11.74 -1.62
N ILE A 20 3.73 10.86 -1.89
CA ILE A 20 3.95 9.42 -1.92
C ILE A 20 4.93 9.05 -3.03
N LEU A 21 4.77 9.61 -4.22
CA LEU A 21 5.67 9.38 -5.35
C LEU A 21 7.08 9.89 -5.08
N GLU A 22 7.23 11.04 -4.44
CA GLU A 22 8.53 11.57 -4.02
C GLU A 22 9.20 10.63 -3.02
N LEU A 23 8.45 10.14 -2.03
CA LEU A 23 8.95 9.15 -1.07
C LEU A 23 9.42 7.89 -1.79
N GLU A 24 8.63 7.36 -2.71
CA GLU A 24 8.99 6.17 -3.49
C GLU A 24 10.28 6.40 -4.26
N ASN A 25 10.44 7.54 -4.95
CA ASN A 25 11.64 7.86 -5.69
C ASN A 25 12.86 7.98 -4.77
N THR A 26 12.69 8.62 -3.60
CA THR A 26 13.75 8.74 -2.61
C THR A 26 14.19 7.36 -2.11
N LEU A 27 13.24 6.48 -1.82
CA LEU A 27 13.53 5.11 -1.37
C LEU A 27 14.23 4.30 -2.46
N LEU A 28 13.83 4.45 -3.73
CA LEU A 28 14.47 3.76 -4.85
C LEU A 28 15.93 4.22 -5.04
N ASP A 29 16.21 5.51 -4.84
CA ASP A 29 17.56 6.05 -4.92
C ASP A 29 18.45 5.56 -3.77
N LEU A 30 17.86 5.18 -2.64
CA LEU A 30 18.56 4.71 -1.45
C LEU A 30 18.61 3.17 -1.34
N VAL A 31 18.20 2.44 -2.36
CA VAL A 31 18.23 0.97 -2.34
C VAL A 31 19.68 0.49 -2.24
N ASP A 32 20.04 0.00 -1.06
CA ASP A 32 21.40 -0.49 -0.78
C ASP A 32 21.41 -1.94 -0.28
N GLY A 33 20.25 -2.55 -0.13
CA GLY A 33 20.11 -3.95 0.26
C GLY A 33 19.98 -4.24 1.75
N GLU A 34 20.15 -3.25 2.63
CA GLU A 34 19.99 -3.49 4.07
C GLU A 34 18.60 -3.13 4.59
N ASN A 35 18.20 -1.86 4.47
CA ASN A 35 16.97 -1.34 5.05
C ASN A 35 15.91 -1.04 4.02
N ILE A 36 16.30 -0.86 2.77
CA ILE A 36 15.41 -0.51 1.67
C ILE A 36 15.64 -1.50 0.53
N VAL A 37 14.58 -2.21 0.18
CA VAL A 37 14.65 -3.26 -0.84
C VAL A 37 13.52 -3.10 -1.84
N LYS A 38 13.74 -3.55 -3.05
CA LYS A 38 12.77 -3.49 -4.14
C LYS A 38 12.30 -4.91 -4.48
N GLY A 39 10.98 -5.10 -4.47
CA GLY A 39 10.36 -6.35 -4.92
C GLY A 39 10.35 -7.46 -3.88
N ASP A 40 10.35 -8.69 -4.36
CA ASP A 40 10.30 -9.91 -3.55
C ASP A 40 11.67 -10.17 -2.93
N THR A 41 11.75 -10.11 -1.60
CA THR A 41 13.01 -10.27 -0.86
C THR A 41 12.76 -11.01 0.45
N GLU A 42 13.84 -11.27 1.19
CA GLU A 42 13.74 -11.82 2.55
C GLU A 42 13.03 -10.87 3.51
N VAL A 43 13.04 -9.57 3.24
CA VAL A 43 12.39 -8.55 4.08
C VAL A 43 10.87 -8.55 3.87
N PHE A 44 10.43 -8.72 2.62
CA PHE A 44 9.03 -8.82 2.25
C PHE A 44 8.79 -10.12 1.47
N PRO A 45 8.80 -11.28 2.15
CA PRO A 45 8.58 -12.54 1.45
C PRO A 45 7.22 -12.56 0.76
N LEU A 46 7.22 -12.90 -0.52
CA LEU A 46 6.01 -13.03 -1.33
C LEU A 46 5.72 -14.50 -1.59
N GLN A 47 4.45 -14.84 -1.50
CA GLN A 47 3.96 -16.16 -1.88
C GLN A 47 2.88 -15.99 -2.95
N HIS A 48 3.02 -16.72 -4.05
CA HIS A 48 2.12 -16.63 -5.19
C HIS A 48 1.32 -17.91 -5.31
N THR A 49 0.02 -17.77 -5.51
CA THR A 49 -0.88 -18.91 -5.72
C THR A 49 -1.70 -18.66 -6.97
N PHE A 50 -1.64 -19.60 -7.91
CA PHE A 50 -2.42 -19.56 -9.15
C PHE A 50 -3.41 -20.74 -9.16
N THR A 51 -4.65 -20.43 -9.38
CA THR A 51 -5.69 -21.43 -9.59
C THR A 51 -6.65 -20.91 -10.66
N ASP A 52 -7.56 -21.75 -11.13
CA ASP A 52 -8.42 -21.42 -12.27
C ASP A 52 -9.06 -20.04 -12.17
N GLY A 53 -8.56 -19.08 -12.96
CA GLY A 53 -9.08 -17.72 -13.02
C GLY A 53 -8.76 -16.84 -11.82
N ILE A 54 -7.97 -17.34 -10.83
CA ILE A 54 -7.64 -16.59 -9.63
C ILE A 54 -6.13 -16.55 -9.42
N TYR A 55 -5.62 -15.36 -9.10
CA TYR A 55 -4.25 -15.16 -8.66
C TYR A 55 -4.27 -14.56 -7.25
N VAL A 56 -3.59 -15.21 -6.31
CA VAL A 56 -3.43 -14.73 -4.95
C VAL A 56 -1.96 -14.44 -4.68
N ARG A 57 -1.67 -13.24 -4.22
CA ARG A 57 -0.33 -12.85 -3.78
C ARG A 57 -0.38 -12.54 -2.29
N GLN A 58 0.44 -13.23 -1.52
CA GLN A 58 0.56 -13.03 -0.08
C GLN A 58 1.91 -12.40 0.23
N MET A 59 1.90 -11.37 1.07
CA MET A 59 3.11 -10.70 1.52
C MET A 59 3.19 -10.72 3.03
N SER A 60 4.36 -11.04 3.56
CA SER A 60 4.65 -10.92 4.99
C SER A 60 5.45 -9.65 5.24
N MET A 61 5.09 -8.91 6.28
CA MET A 61 5.75 -7.68 6.67
C MET A 61 6.12 -7.74 8.14
N ARG A 62 7.35 -7.38 8.48
CA ARG A 62 7.78 -7.24 9.86
C ARG A 62 7.26 -5.93 10.45
N LYS A 63 7.06 -5.91 11.77
CA LYS A 63 6.74 -4.69 12.52
C LYS A 63 7.69 -3.55 12.13
N ASP A 64 7.15 -2.35 12.01
CA ASP A 64 7.86 -1.11 11.69
C ASP A 64 8.46 -1.07 10.27
N SER A 65 8.07 -1.99 9.40
CA SER A 65 8.42 -1.90 7.98
C SER A 65 7.32 -1.19 7.19
N ALA A 66 7.73 -0.55 6.10
CA ALA A 66 6.81 0.16 5.21
C ALA A 66 6.99 -0.32 3.78
N ALA A 67 5.89 -0.40 3.06
CA ALA A 67 5.87 -0.77 1.65
C ALA A 67 5.02 0.23 0.86
N ILE A 68 5.46 0.54 -0.36
CA ILE A 68 4.69 1.38 -1.27
C ILE A 68 4.18 0.48 -2.39
N GLY A 69 2.85 0.39 -2.49
CA GLY A 69 2.20 -0.44 -3.49
C GLY A 69 2.21 0.20 -4.86
N LYS A 70 2.11 -0.65 -5.89
CA LYS A 70 1.93 -0.18 -7.27
C LYS A 70 0.48 0.26 -7.48
N ILE A 71 0.28 1.17 -8.43
CA ILE A 71 -1.06 1.58 -8.84
C ILE A 71 -1.71 0.43 -9.61
N HIS A 72 -2.89 0.00 -9.18
CA HIS A 72 -3.65 -1.05 -9.86
C HIS A 72 -4.63 -0.43 -10.86
N LYS A 73 -4.81 -1.10 -11.99
CA LYS A 73 -5.72 -0.64 -13.05
C LYS A 73 -7.19 -0.86 -12.71
N ASN A 74 -7.48 -1.83 -11.86
CA ASN A 74 -8.84 -2.22 -11.50
C ASN A 74 -9.06 -2.09 -10.00
N ASN A 75 -10.32 -1.96 -9.60
CA ASN A 75 -10.67 -2.11 -8.19
C ASN A 75 -10.28 -3.51 -7.73
N HIS A 76 -9.77 -3.62 -6.53
CA HIS A 76 -9.34 -4.91 -5.99
C HIS A 76 -9.64 -4.98 -4.50
N VAL A 77 -9.56 -6.20 -3.97
CA VAL A 77 -9.74 -6.46 -2.53
C VAL A 77 -8.43 -7.01 -1.98
N TRP A 78 -8.05 -6.53 -0.80
CA TRP A 78 -6.93 -7.11 -0.07
C TRP A 78 -7.39 -7.56 1.31
N PHE A 79 -6.70 -8.56 1.84
CA PHE A 79 -7.02 -9.17 3.12
C PHE A 79 -5.83 -9.00 4.06
N LEU A 80 -6.11 -8.56 5.30
CA LEU A 80 -5.13 -8.61 6.37
C LEU A 80 -5.45 -9.83 7.21
N MET A 81 -4.58 -10.82 7.17
CA MET A 81 -4.80 -12.13 7.78
C MET A 81 -4.31 -12.17 9.22
N SER A 82 -3.23 -11.45 9.54
CA SER A 82 -2.67 -11.36 10.88
C SER A 82 -2.00 -10.02 11.10
N GLY A 83 -1.96 -9.58 12.36
CA GLY A 83 -1.32 -8.34 12.76
C GLY A 83 -2.19 -7.10 12.61
N SER A 84 -1.56 -5.94 12.64
CA SER A 84 -2.21 -4.65 12.44
C SER A 84 -1.36 -3.77 11.53
N MET A 85 -2.04 -2.91 10.75
CA MET A 85 -1.43 -2.14 9.69
C MET A 85 -2.07 -0.77 9.55
N ARG A 86 -1.25 0.23 9.26
CA ARG A 86 -1.73 1.54 8.85
C ARG A 86 -1.58 1.67 7.33
N VAL A 87 -2.64 2.11 6.69
CA VAL A 87 -2.65 2.33 5.24
C VAL A 87 -3.01 3.77 4.94
N ALA A 88 -2.15 4.44 4.21
CA ALA A 88 -2.35 5.81 3.77
C ALA A 88 -2.40 5.89 2.24
N SER A 89 -3.35 6.64 1.72
CA SER A 89 -3.49 6.92 0.30
C SER A 89 -3.86 8.38 0.11
N GLU A 90 -4.05 8.80 -1.14
CA GLU A 90 -4.53 10.16 -1.44
C GLU A 90 -5.95 10.44 -0.96
N THR A 91 -6.72 9.39 -0.58
CA THR A 91 -8.11 9.52 -0.15
C THR A 91 -8.34 9.24 1.33
N SER A 92 -7.46 8.48 1.98
CA SER A 92 -7.68 8.06 3.36
C SER A 92 -6.38 7.68 4.05
N SER A 93 -6.42 7.68 5.40
CA SER A 93 -5.36 7.15 6.25
C SER A 93 -6.05 6.46 7.42
N GLU A 94 -5.94 5.14 7.48
CA GLU A 94 -6.66 4.33 8.46
C GLU A 94 -5.79 3.21 9.02
N ASN A 95 -6.12 2.79 10.25
CA ASN A 95 -5.51 1.62 10.87
C ASN A 95 -6.46 0.44 10.74
N TYR A 96 -5.90 -0.72 10.42
CA TYR A 96 -6.64 -1.98 10.28
C TYR A 96 -6.08 -3.04 11.21
N GLU A 97 -6.97 -3.83 11.80
CA GLU A 97 -6.62 -4.99 12.61
C GLU A 97 -7.15 -6.27 11.96
N ALA A 98 -6.30 -7.29 11.92
CA ALA A 98 -6.69 -8.58 11.38
C ALA A 98 -7.67 -9.32 12.32
N PRO A 99 -8.56 -10.17 11.77
CA PRO A 99 -8.75 -10.37 10.34
C PRO A 99 -9.69 -9.32 9.74
N CYS A 100 -9.36 -8.83 8.56
CA CYS A 100 -10.25 -7.92 7.83
C CYS A 100 -9.97 -7.96 6.34
N TYR A 101 -10.89 -7.42 5.56
CA TYR A 101 -10.66 -7.17 4.14
C TYR A 101 -11.06 -5.75 3.77
N VAL A 102 -10.42 -5.22 2.75
CA VAL A 102 -10.62 -3.85 2.31
C VAL A 102 -10.73 -3.81 0.80
N GLU A 103 -11.75 -3.13 0.31
CA GLU A 103 -11.87 -2.85 -1.12
C GLU A 103 -11.04 -1.61 -1.44
N ALA A 104 -10.13 -1.72 -2.40
CA ALA A 104 -9.26 -0.63 -2.82
C ALA A 104 -9.66 -0.15 -4.22
N PRO A 105 -9.89 1.16 -4.40
CA PRO A 105 -10.27 1.69 -5.70
C PRO A 105 -9.11 1.65 -6.69
N ALA A 106 -9.45 1.49 -7.97
CA ALA A 106 -8.48 1.57 -9.06
C ALA A 106 -7.77 2.92 -9.05
N GLY A 107 -6.51 2.93 -9.43
CA GLY A 107 -5.74 4.15 -9.59
C GLY A 107 -5.20 4.77 -8.30
N SER A 108 -5.49 4.20 -7.12
CA SER A 108 -4.95 4.72 -5.87
C SER A 108 -3.50 4.29 -5.64
N LYS A 109 -2.72 5.18 -5.06
CA LYS A 109 -1.34 4.93 -4.62
C LYS A 109 -1.34 4.86 -3.10
N ARG A 110 -0.77 3.78 -2.53
CA ARG A 110 -0.85 3.52 -1.08
C ARG A 110 0.50 3.27 -0.46
N VAL A 111 0.64 3.73 0.79
CA VAL A 111 1.75 3.37 1.67
C VAL A 111 1.19 2.47 2.76
N LEU A 112 1.82 1.32 2.94
CA LEU A 112 1.47 0.33 3.96
C LEU A 112 2.53 0.38 5.05
N TYR A 113 2.11 0.52 6.30
CA TYR A 113 3.02 0.51 7.44
C TYR A 113 2.58 -0.57 8.43
N ALA A 114 3.46 -1.51 8.71
CA ALA A 114 3.18 -2.60 9.64
C ALA A 114 3.35 -2.13 11.08
N LEU A 115 2.25 -2.07 11.83
CA LEU A 115 2.26 -1.75 13.26
C LEU A 115 2.67 -2.94 14.11
N GLU A 116 2.49 -4.15 13.56
CA GLU A 116 2.91 -5.43 14.10
C GLU A 116 3.39 -6.30 12.93
N ASP A 117 3.94 -7.47 13.22
CA ASP A 117 4.20 -8.45 12.15
C ASP A 117 2.89 -8.79 11.45
N CYS A 118 2.83 -8.65 10.13
CA CYS A 118 1.61 -8.76 9.33
C CYS A 118 1.74 -9.77 8.20
N VAL A 119 0.61 -10.34 7.85
CA VAL A 119 0.45 -11.13 6.63
C VAL A 119 -0.80 -10.68 5.88
#